data_66b7c1a588cb27cfa4dc2c25907d08a5
#
_entry.id   66b7c1a588cb27cfa4dc2c25907d08a5
#
_cell.length_a   1.000
_cell.length_b   1.000
_cell.length_c   1.000
_cell.angle_alpha   90.00
_cell.angle_beta   90.00
_cell.angle_gamma   90.00
#
_symmetry.space_group_name_H-M   'P 1'
#
loop_
_entity.id
_entity.type
_entity.pdbx_description
1 polymer ?
#
loop_
_entity_poly.entity_id
_entity_poly.type
_entity_poly.pdbx_seq_one_letter_code
_entity_poly.pdbx_strand_id
1 'polypeptide(L)' 'MDHAHGSPYDRGSADSFYGRPPQPHYMINGARIEQADMTAEQIAEYEAGYEDNHKQTDSRKDYA' A
#
# COMPACT_ATOMS: atom_id res chain seq x y z
N MET A 1 13.84 -3.98 8.76
CA MET A 1 12.88 -4.80 8.08
C MET A 1 12.47 -4.19 6.76
N ASP A 2 12.65 -4.90 5.78
CA ASP A 2 12.30 -4.38 4.48
C ASP A 2 10.90 -4.82 4.11
N HIS A 3 10.25 -3.96 3.39
CA HIS A 3 8.96 -4.28 2.85
C HIS A 3 9.23 -4.88 1.48
N ALA A 4 9.28 -6.20 1.44
CA ALA A 4 9.60 -6.89 0.21
C ALA A 4 8.71 -6.42 -0.92
N HIS A 5 9.26 -6.49 -2.10
CA HIS A 5 8.53 -6.12 -3.29
C HIS A 5 7.25 -6.95 -3.37
N GLY A 6 6.12 -6.29 -3.48
CA GLY A 6 4.83 -6.97 -3.52
C GLY A 6 4.16 -7.16 -2.18
N SER A 7 4.81 -6.77 -1.08
CA SER A 7 4.22 -6.88 0.25
C SER A 7 3.00 -5.97 0.37
N PRO A 8 2.14 -6.21 1.37
CA PRO A 8 0.98 -5.33 1.56
C PRO A 8 1.35 -3.86 1.69
N TYR A 9 2.39 -3.56 2.45
CA TYR A 9 2.84 -2.18 2.61
C TYR A 9 3.26 -1.60 1.26
N ASP A 10 4.03 -2.35 0.51
CA ASP A 10 4.52 -1.90 -0.80
C ASP A 10 3.36 -1.62 -1.74
N ARG A 11 2.36 -2.50 -1.77
CA ARG A 11 1.23 -2.31 -2.67
C ARG A 11 0.37 -1.13 -2.26
N GLY A 12 0.22 -0.92 -0.95
CA GLY A 12 -0.51 0.25 -0.47
C GLY A 12 0.19 1.54 -0.88
N SER A 13 1.49 1.57 -0.71
CA SER A 13 2.26 2.74 -1.08
C SER A 13 2.16 3.01 -2.58
N ALA A 14 2.22 1.96 -3.39
CA ALA A 14 2.13 2.12 -4.84
C ALA A 14 0.76 2.64 -5.27
N ASP A 15 -0.30 2.09 -4.68
CA ASP A 15 -1.64 2.54 -5.04
C ASP A 15 -1.84 4.01 -4.70
N SER A 16 -1.31 4.44 -3.55
CA SER A 16 -1.39 5.83 -3.17
C SER A 16 -0.59 6.70 -4.13
N PHE A 17 0.59 6.23 -4.51
CA PHE A 17 1.44 6.99 -5.41
C PHE A 17 0.75 7.25 -6.75
N TYR A 18 0.02 6.25 -7.24
CA TYR A 18 -0.67 6.36 -8.52
C TYR A 18 -2.07 6.93 -8.40
N GLY A 19 -2.48 7.35 -7.21
CA GLY A 19 -3.78 7.96 -7.02
C GLY A 19 -4.94 7.00 -7.12
N ARG A 20 -4.72 5.72 -6.86
CA ARG A 20 -5.77 4.72 -6.90
C ARG A 20 -6.52 4.68 -5.58
N PRO A 21 -7.80 4.29 -5.58
CA PRO A 21 -8.52 4.12 -4.32
C PRO A 21 -7.90 2.98 -3.51
N PRO A 22 -7.97 3.06 -2.18
CA PRO A 22 -7.40 2.02 -1.33
C PRO A 22 -8.12 0.70 -1.53
N GLN A 23 -7.38 -0.34 -1.86
CA GLN A 23 -7.95 -1.65 -2.13
C GLN A 23 -6.96 -2.70 -1.64
N PRO A 24 -7.08 -3.14 -0.38
CA PRO A 24 -6.08 -4.02 0.22
C PRO A 24 -5.83 -5.28 -0.61
N HIS A 25 -4.57 -5.52 -0.87
CA HIS A 25 -4.12 -6.69 -1.59
C HIS A 25 -2.60 -6.77 -1.46
N TYR A 26 -2.04 -7.90 -1.86
CA TYR A 26 -0.59 -7.99 -1.99
C TYR A 26 -0.25 -9.04 -3.03
N MET A 27 1.01 -9.08 -3.41
CA MET A 27 1.47 -10.00 -4.44
C MET A 27 2.46 -10.99 -3.85
N ILE A 28 2.34 -12.25 -4.24
CA ILE A 28 3.30 -13.26 -3.83
C ILE A 28 3.50 -14.22 -4.99
N ASN A 29 4.75 -14.37 -5.41
CA ASN A 29 5.10 -15.27 -6.51
C ASN A 29 4.25 -15.02 -7.76
N GLY A 30 3.96 -13.75 -8.03
CA GLY A 30 3.17 -13.40 -9.19
C GLY A 30 1.67 -13.54 -9.03
N ALA A 31 1.21 -13.99 -7.87
CA ALA A 31 -0.21 -14.15 -7.61
C ALA A 31 -0.72 -12.99 -6.78
N ARG A 32 -1.91 -12.50 -7.11
CA ARG A 32 -2.56 -11.44 -6.36
C ARG A 32 -3.42 -12.04 -5.26
N ILE A 33 -3.19 -11.57 -4.03
CA ILE A 33 -3.97 -12.00 -2.88
C ILE A 33 -4.93 -10.88 -2.52
N GLU A 34 -6.22 -11.16 -2.59
CA GLU A 34 -7.24 -10.15 -2.35
C GLU A 34 -7.53 -9.99 -0.87
N GLN A 35 -8.22 -8.91 -0.53
CA GLN A 35 -8.52 -8.59 0.86
C GLN A 35 -9.18 -9.74 1.60
N ALA A 36 -10.04 -10.49 0.93
CA ALA A 36 -10.73 -11.59 1.57
C ALA A 36 -9.79 -12.67 2.10
N ASP A 37 -8.61 -12.77 1.50
CA ASP A 37 -7.62 -13.76 1.91
C ASP A 37 -6.50 -13.16 2.73
N MET A 38 -6.61 -11.90 3.10
CA MET A 38 -5.59 -11.23 3.90
C MET A 38 -5.94 -11.30 5.38
N THR A 39 -4.91 -11.36 6.22
CA THR A 39 -5.14 -11.24 7.65
C THR A 39 -5.38 -9.79 8.00
N ALA A 40 -5.92 -9.54 9.20
CA ALA A 40 -6.12 -8.18 9.66
C ALA A 40 -4.81 -7.42 9.71
N GLU A 41 -3.72 -8.09 10.07
CA GLU A 41 -2.41 -7.48 10.13
C GLU A 41 -1.94 -7.07 8.74
N GLN A 42 -2.18 -7.90 7.76
CA GLN A 42 -1.78 -7.58 6.39
C GLN A 42 -2.58 -6.40 5.84
N ILE A 43 -3.85 -6.35 6.16
CA ILE A 43 -4.68 -5.23 5.73
C ILE A 43 -4.18 -3.94 6.37
N ALA A 44 -3.83 -4.00 7.66
CA ALA A 44 -3.30 -2.83 8.34
C ALA A 44 -1.97 -2.37 7.71
N GLU A 45 -1.15 -3.31 7.28
CA GLU A 45 0.10 -2.96 6.60
C GLU A 45 -0.16 -2.23 5.29
N TYR A 46 -1.13 -2.72 4.53
CA TYR A 46 -1.49 -2.05 3.29
C TYR A 46 -1.93 -0.62 3.56
N GLU A 47 -2.81 -0.46 4.53
CA GLU A 47 -3.32 0.87 4.85
C GLU A 47 -2.22 1.79 5.34
N ALA A 48 -1.27 1.26 6.10
CA ALA A 48 -0.15 2.07 6.57
C ALA A 48 0.70 2.56 5.41
N GLY A 49 0.96 1.68 4.44
CA GLY A 49 1.74 2.08 3.27
C GLY A 49 1.00 3.11 2.44
N TYR A 50 -0.30 2.93 2.27
CA TYR A 50 -1.11 3.87 1.53
C TYR A 50 -1.08 5.25 2.19
N GLU A 51 -1.27 5.28 3.49
CA GLU A 51 -1.34 6.54 4.22
C GLU A 51 0.02 7.24 4.25
N ASP A 52 1.08 6.49 4.45
CA ASP A 52 2.42 7.09 4.50
C ASP A 52 2.74 7.78 3.19
N ASN A 53 2.44 7.14 2.08
CA ASN A 53 2.72 7.75 0.79
C ASN A 53 1.80 8.94 0.54
N HIS A 54 0.56 8.83 0.97
CA HIS A 54 -0.41 9.92 0.80
C HIS A 54 0.06 11.17 1.54
N LYS A 55 0.59 10.99 2.75
CA LYS A 55 1.11 12.11 3.52
C LYS A 55 2.28 12.79 2.81
N GLN A 56 3.17 12.00 2.25
CA GLN A 56 4.30 12.56 1.52
C GLN A 56 3.84 13.34 0.31
N THR A 57 2.85 12.83 -0.37
CA THR A 57 2.30 13.50 -1.53
C THR A 57 1.69 14.84 -1.14
N ASP A 58 0.94 14.85 -0.04
CA ASP A 58 0.33 16.07 0.45
C ASP A 58 1.40 17.10 0.81
N SER A 59 2.46 16.66 1.45
CA SER A 59 3.54 17.56 1.80
C SER A 59 4.15 18.22 0.58
N ARG A 60 4.32 17.45 -0.47
CA ARG A 60 4.88 18.00 -1.71
C ARG A 60 3.94 18.99 -2.36
N LYS A 61 2.66 18.75 -2.24
CA LYS A 61 1.66 19.68 -2.78
C LYS A 61 1.76 21.02 -2.10
N ASP A 62 2.05 21.02 -0.82
CA ASP A 62 2.15 22.24 -0.06
C ASP A 62 3.26 23.14 -0.56
N TYR A 63 4.25 22.57 -1.17
CA TYR A 63 5.35 23.35 -1.71
C TYR A 63 5.04 23.95 -3.07
N ALA A 64 4.11 23.34 -3.73
CA ALA A 64 3.76 23.83 -5.05
C ALA A 64 2.83 25.03 -4.95
#